data_e1c060f1410e9fb37f9e9d7de4d25e77
#
_entry.id   e1c060f1410e9fb37f9e9d7de4d25e77
#
_cell.length_a   1.000
_cell.length_b   1.000
_cell.length_c   1.000
_cell.angle_alpha   90.00
_cell.angle_beta   90.00
_cell.angle_gamma   90.00
#
_symmetry.space_group_name_H-M   'P 1'
#
loop_
_entity.id
_entity.type
_entity.pdbx_description
1 polymer ?
#
loop_
_entity_poly.entity_id
_entity_poly.type
_entity_poly.pdbx_seq_one_letter_code
_entity_poly.pdbx_strand_id
1 'polypeptide(L)'
;MKTSQARSHPLPSNEELLSQIRLLLDSPEDDLQAAIMKELLAGTLRLHDSHLDILDLKIVNRAVKELRHAFRVFHGYCDRRKISIFGSARTAPDDPNYQIAFQFSRRIVEEGFMVITGGADGIRRACQEGAGRENSFGVNIMLPFEQGPNATIADDPKLVTFKYF
;
A
#
# COMPACT_ATOMS: atom_id res chain seq x y z
N MET A 1 -3.54 -24.45 -4.58
CA MET A 1 -2.60 -23.82 -3.64
C MET A 1 -1.30 -23.52 -4.37
N LYS A 2 -1.10 -22.29 -4.78
CA LYS A 2 0.22 -21.78 -5.21
C LYS A 2 0.44 -20.50 -4.43
N THR A 3 1.19 -20.61 -3.35
CA THR A 3 1.70 -19.50 -2.58
C THR A 3 2.50 -18.59 -3.50
N SER A 4 1.99 -17.40 -3.74
CA SER A 4 2.75 -16.31 -4.34
C SER A 4 3.89 -15.96 -3.37
N GLN A 5 5.04 -16.60 -3.55
CA GLN A 5 6.28 -16.16 -2.93
C GLN A 5 6.59 -14.78 -3.49
N ALA A 6 6.42 -13.76 -2.67
CA ALA A 6 7.00 -12.46 -2.94
C ALA A 6 8.50 -12.70 -3.21
N ARG A 7 8.92 -12.54 -4.47
CA ARG A 7 10.32 -12.62 -4.86
C ARG A 7 11.06 -11.58 -4.05
N SER A 8 11.71 -12.02 -2.98
CA SER A 8 12.69 -11.20 -2.27
C SER A 8 13.83 -10.96 -3.27
N HIS A 9 13.92 -9.74 -3.81
CA HIS A 9 15.14 -9.37 -4.51
C HIS A 9 16.29 -9.59 -3.52
N PRO A 10 17.35 -10.28 -3.94
CA PRO A 10 18.53 -10.43 -3.10
C PRO A 10 19.02 -9.04 -2.69
N LEU A 11 19.57 -8.93 -1.49
CA LEU A 11 20.20 -7.68 -1.06
C LEU A 11 21.36 -7.39 -2.03
N PRO A 12 21.56 -6.12 -2.42
CA PRO A 12 22.71 -5.74 -3.23
C PRO A 12 24.00 -6.08 -2.46
N SER A 13 25.06 -6.40 -3.17
CA SER A 13 26.38 -6.55 -2.57
C SER A 13 26.83 -5.25 -1.88
N ASN A 14 27.76 -5.34 -0.95
CA ASN A 14 28.30 -4.15 -0.30
C ASN A 14 28.89 -3.16 -1.30
N GLU A 15 29.53 -3.63 -2.37
CA GLU A 15 30.10 -2.78 -3.43
C GLU A 15 29.00 -2.06 -4.23
N GLU A 16 27.94 -2.77 -4.61
CA GLU A 16 26.79 -2.17 -5.26
C GLU A 16 26.10 -1.13 -4.38
N LEU A 17 25.92 -1.44 -3.09
CA LEU A 17 25.33 -0.52 -2.13
C LEU A 17 26.17 0.74 -1.96
N LEU A 18 27.48 0.61 -1.79
CA LEU A 18 28.40 1.75 -1.68
C LEU A 18 28.43 2.59 -2.96
N SER A 19 28.38 1.95 -4.13
CA SER A 19 28.30 2.65 -5.42
C SER A 19 27.02 3.50 -5.52
N GLN A 20 25.88 2.93 -5.16
CA GLN A 20 24.59 3.64 -5.16
C GLN A 20 24.58 4.81 -4.16
N ILE A 21 25.16 4.64 -2.98
CA ILE A 21 25.31 5.70 -1.98
C ILE A 21 26.18 6.84 -2.52
N ARG A 22 27.30 6.55 -3.15
CA ARG A 22 28.16 7.57 -3.76
C ARG A 22 27.43 8.37 -4.83
N LEU A 23 26.76 7.69 -5.78
CA LEU A 23 25.95 8.35 -6.79
C LEU A 23 24.88 9.28 -6.19
N LEU A 24 24.26 8.85 -5.10
CA LEU A 24 23.27 9.66 -4.39
C LEU A 24 23.94 10.88 -3.74
N LEU A 25 25.09 10.72 -3.09
CA LEU A 25 25.80 11.82 -2.42
C LEU A 25 26.32 12.86 -3.42
N ASP A 26 26.74 12.44 -4.62
CA ASP A 26 27.25 13.28 -5.68
C ASP A 26 26.13 13.96 -6.50
N SER A 27 24.85 13.68 -6.19
CA SER A 27 23.71 14.31 -6.89
C SER A 27 23.67 15.83 -6.65
N PRO A 28 23.23 16.62 -7.65
CA PRO A 28 23.13 18.08 -7.54
C PRO A 28 22.31 18.53 -6.31
N GLU A 29 22.63 19.70 -5.77
CA GLU A 29 21.95 20.23 -4.57
C GLU A 29 20.49 20.64 -4.83
N ASP A 30 20.14 20.98 -6.06
CA ASP A 30 18.80 21.33 -6.50
C ASP A 30 17.92 20.12 -6.83
N ASP A 31 18.46 18.90 -6.80
CA ASP A 31 17.68 17.66 -6.93
C ASP A 31 16.94 17.36 -5.63
N LEU A 32 15.67 17.78 -5.57
CA LEU A 32 14.80 17.54 -4.43
C LEU A 32 14.63 16.04 -4.10
N GLN A 33 14.57 15.18 -5.10
CA GLN A 33 14.46 13.73 -4.87
C GLN A 33 15.73 13.20 -4.21
N ALA A 34 16.89 13.60 -4.68
CA ALA A 34 18.16 13.23 -4.07
C ALA A 34 18.29 13.78 -2.64
N ALA A 35 17.86 15.02 -2.39
CA ALA A 35 17.87 15.62 -1.06
C ALA A 35 17.04 14.81 -0.06
N ILE A 36 15.81 14.42 -0.42
CA ILE A 36 14.94 13.58 0.42
C ILE A 36 15.57 12.20 0.66
N MET A 37 16.18 11.60 -0.36
CA MET A 37 16.86 10.31 -0.22
C MET A 37 18.09 10.40 0.69
N LYS A 38 18.85 11.49 0.63
CA LYS A 38 19.97 11.76 1.55
C LYS A 38 19.48 11.88 3.00
N GLU A 39 18.35 12.56 3.22
CA GLU A 39 17.72 12.70 4.53
C GLU A 39 17.26 11.34 5.09
N LEU A 40 16.58 10.52 4.26
CA LEU A 40 16.17 9.16 4.63
C LEU A 40 17.37 8.27 4.99
N LEU A 41 18.45 8.35 4.21
CA LEU A 41 19.67 7.60 4.50
C LEU A 41 20.28 8.05 5.83
N ALA A 42 20.40 9.36 6.06
CA ALA A 42 20.91 9.91 7.32
C ALA A 42 20.03 9.51 8.51
N GLY A 43 18.70 9.55 8.35
CA GLY A 43 17.76 9.06 9.35
C GLY A 43 17.97 7.59 9.69
N THR A 44 18.16 6.75 8.67
CA THR A 44 18.42 5.31 8.85
C THR A 44 19.74 5.06 9.59
N LEU A 45 20.80 5.80 9.27
CA LEU A 45 22.07 5.70 9.97
C LEU A 45 21.96 6.09 11.46
N ARG A 46 21.18 7.14 11.76
CA ARG A 46 20.93 7.56 13.16
C ARG A 46 20.18 6.53 13.99
N LEU A 47 19.44 5.60 13.38
CA LEU A 47 18.83 4.48 14.10
C LEU A 47 19.89 3.59 14.77
N HIS A 48 21.08 3.47 14.19
CA HIS A 48 22.20 2.72 14.79
C HIS A 48 22.62 3.34 16.12
N ASP A 49 22.62 4.67 16.23
CA ASP A 49 23.07 5.40 17.42
C ASP A 49 21.97 5.52 18.49
N SER A 50 20.73 5.16 18.13
CA SER A 50 19.54 5.30 18.99
C SER A 50 19.36 4.16 19.99
N HIS A 51 20.32 3.23 20.09
CA HIS A 51 20.30 2.07 20.99
C HIS A 51 19.00 1.23 20.90
N LEU A 52 18.41 1.16 19.70
CA LEU A 52 17.22 0.37 19.44
C LEU A 52 17.50 -1.12 19.61
N ASP A 53 16.52 -1.83 20.15
CA ASP A 53 16.62 -3.28 20.18
C ASP A 53 16.35 -3.93 18.80
N ILE A 54 16.58 -5.24 18.72
CA ILE A 54 16.36 -5.98 17.46
C ILE A 54 14.89 -5.95 17.03
N LEU A 55 13.95 -5.87 17.98
CA LEU A 55 12.53 -5.83 17.67
C LEU A 55 12.16 -4.51 17.01
N ASP A 56 12.64 -3.39 17.55
CA ASP A 56 12.43 -2.05 17.00
C ASP A 56 12.96 -1.95 15.56
N LEU A 57 14.19 -2.43 15.34
CA LEU A 57 14.80 -2.45 14.00
C LEU A 57 14.01 -3.32 13.01
N LYS A 58 13.47 -4.46 13.48
CA LYS A 58 12.60 -5.30 12.64
C LYS A 58 11.31 -4.59 12.26
N ILE A 59 10.71 -3.83 13.18
CA ILE A 59 9.48 -3.05 12.95
C ILE A 59 9.76 -1.99 11.87
N VAL A 60 10.78 -1.15 12.06
CA VAL A 60 11.16 -0.11 11.09
C VAL A 60 11.45 -0.71 9.71
N ASN A 61 12.29 -1.75 9.65
CA ASN A 61 12.63 -2.40 8.39
C ASN A 61 11.39 -2.98 7.68
N ARG A 62 10.44 -3.52 8.44
CA ARG A 62 9.20 -4.06 7.87
C ARG A 62 8.31 -2.93 7.35
N ALA A 63 8.12 -1.87 8.12
CA ALA A 63 7.34 -0.71 7.72
C ALA A 63 7.85 -0.10 6.41
N VAL A 64 9.17 0.09 6.28
CA VAL A 64 9.78 0.59 5.03
C VAL A 64 9.51 -0.35 3.85
N LYS A 65 9.57 -1.67 4.06
CA LYS A 65 9.26 -2.66 3.02
C LYS A 65 7.80 -2.62 2.59
N GLU A 66 6.88 -2.47 3.54
CA GLU A 66 5.45 -2.35 3.29
C GLU A 66 5.13 -1.09 2.49
N LEU A 67 5.66 0.07 2.90
CA LEU A 67 5.53 1.32 2.16
C LEU A 67 6.07 1.22 0.73
N ARG A 68 7.29 0.70 0.57
CA ARG A 68 7.89 0.52 -0.76
C ARG A 68 7.03 -0.39 -1.66
N HIS A 69 6.45 -1.45 -1.09
CA HIS A 69 5.53 -2.32 -1.82
C HIS A 69 4.28 -1.56 -2.25
N ALA A 70 3.64 -0.84 -1.33
CA ALA A 70 2.46 -0.04 -1.60
C ALA A 70 2.70 0.98 -2.72
N PHE A 71 3.76 1.77 -2.62
CA PHE A 71 4.09 2.77 -3.64
C PHE A 71 4.33 2.15 -5.03
N ARG A 72 4.97 0.98 -5.10
CA ARG A 72 5.15 0.28 -6.38
C ARG A 72 3.83 -0.19 -6.99
N VAL A 73 2.90 -0.68 -6.15
CA VAL A 73 1.56 -1.06 -6.61
C VAL A 73 0.82 0.17 -7.13
N PHE A 74 0.80 1.26 -6.37
CA PHE A 74 0.12 2.49 -6.77
C PHE A 74 0.74 3.17 -7.99
N HIS A 75 2.05 3.09 -8.15
CA HIS A 75 2.78 3.69 -9.28
C HIS A 75 2.31 3.14 -10.63
N GLY A 76 1.96 1.86 -10.72
CA GLY A 76 1.42 1.26 -11.93
C GLY A 76 0.08 1.85 -12.41
N TYR A 77 -0.53 2.73 -11.62
CA TYR A 77 -1.83 3.37 -11.89
C TYR A 77 -1.79 4.87 -11.63
N CYS A 78 -0.62 5.50 -11.70
CA CYS A 78 -0.43 6.92 -11.35
C CYS A 78 -1.21 7.87 -12.27
N ASP A 79 -1.47 7.48 -13.50
CA ASP A 79 -2.24 8.19 -14.52
C ASP A 79 -3.76 8.19 -14.28
N ARG A 80 -4.26 7.32 -13.41
CA ARG A 80 -5.70 7.21 -13.11
C ARG A 80 -6.04 7.91 -11.80
N ARG A 81 -7.09 8.73 -11.82
CA ARG A 81 -7.65 9.35 -10.61
C ARG A 81 -8.22 8.27 -9.68
N LYS A 82 -8.12 8.51 -8.39
CA LYS A 82 -8.59 7.58 -7.36
C LYS A 82 -9.44 8.29 -6.34
N ILE A 83 -10.47 7.59 -5.83
CA ILE A 83 -11.31 8.05 -4.74
C ILE A 83 -11.24 7.06 -3.58
N SER A 84 -10.99 7.55 -2.37
CA SER A 84 -11.02 6.73 -1.17
C SER A 84 -12.41 6.78 -0.55
N ILE A 85 -12.98 5.62 -0.25
CA ILE A 85 -14.31 5.49 0.33
C ILE A 85 -14.21 4.76 1.66
N PHE A 86 -14.75 5.38 2.69
CA PHE A 86 -14.85 4.84 4.04
C PHE A 86 -16.29 4.52 4.37
N GLY A 87 -16.50 3.46 5.12
CA GLY A 87 -17.84 3.07 5.52
C GLY A 87 -17.85 1.87 6.47
N SER A 88 -19.01 1.61 7.02
CA SER A 88 -19.24 0.51 7.96
C SER A 88 -18.96 -0.85 7.33
N ALA A 89 -18.28 -1.73 8.07
CA ALA A 89 -18.10 -3.13 7.71
C ALA A 89 -19.35 -3.99 7.95
N ARG A 90 -20.36 -3.44 8.64
CA ARG A 90 -21.53 -4.20 9.12
C ARG A 90 -22.79 -3.96 8.27
N THR A 91 -22.74 -3.07 7.29
CA THR A 91 -23.87 -2.78 6.40
C THR A 91 -24.20 -4.01 5.56
N ALA A 92 -25.41 -4.50 5.67
CA ALA A 92 -25.86 -5.68 4.93
C ALA A 92 -26.14 -5.36 3.46
N PRO A 93 -26.06 -6.33 2.55
CA PRO A 93 -26.28 -6.10 1.12
C PRO A 93 -27.69 -5.58 0.75
N ASP A 94 -28.69 -5.83 1.57
CA ASP A 94 -30.06 -5.35 1.42
C ASP A 94 -30.29 -3.94 1.99
N ASP A 95 -29.30 -3.37 2.69
CA ASP A 95 -29.38 -2.01 3.21
C ASP A 95 -29.34 -0.98 2.07
N PRO A 96 -30.21 0.04 2.09
CA PRO A 96 -30.21 1.11 1.09
C PRO A 96 -28.84 1.79 0.92
N ASN A 97 -28.08 1.96 1.99
CA ASN A 97 -26.73 2.56 1.93
C ASN A 97 -25.75 1.66 1.16
N TYR A 98 -25.88 0.33 1.27
CA TYR A 98 -25.09 -0.60 0.48
C TYR A 98 -25.35 -0.39 -1.01
N GLN A 99 -26.63 -0.32 -1.39
CA GLN A 99 -27.04 -0.10 -2.77
C GLN A 99 -26.59 1.26 -3.32
N ILE A 100 -26.65 2.29 -2.50
CA ILE A 100 -26.14 3.63 -2.86
C ILE A 100 -24.63 3.59 -3.11
N ALA A 101 -23.87 2.96 -2.21
CA ALA A 101 -22.42 2.82 -2.32
C ALA A 101 -22.00 2.03 -3.57
N PHE A 102 -22.70 0.93 -3.85
CA PHE A 102 -22.52 0.15 -5.07
C PHE A 102 -22.77 0.99 -6.34
N GLN A 103 -23.91 1.66 -6.41
CA GLN A 103 -24.30 2.51 -7.55
C GLN A 103 -23.31 3.68 -7.75
N PHE A 104 -22.94 4.33 -6.66
CA PHE A 104 -21.94 5.42 -6.70
C PHE A 104 -20.62 4.93 -7.28
N SER A 105 -20.12 3.79 -6.79
CA SER A 105 -18.82 3.26 -7.22
C SER A 105 -18.84 2.81 -8.69
N ARG A 106 -19.93 2.24 -9.15
CA ARG A 106 -20.12 1.93 -10.56
C ARG A 106 -20.08 3.19 -11.41
N ARG A 107 -20.79 4.25 -10.99
CA ARG A 107 -20.85 5.51 -11.72
C ARG A 107 -19.51 6.25 -11.77
N ILE A 108 -18.78 6.27 -10.65
CA ILE A 108 -17.49 6.98 -10.60
C ILE A 108 -16.40 6.29 -11.45
N VAL A 109 -16.52 5.00 -11.68
CA VAL A 109 -15.65 4.26 -12.60
C VAL A 109 -15.93 4.65 -14.05
N GLU A 110 -17.19 4.88 -14.42
CA GLU A 110 -17.57 5.41 -15.74
C GLU A 110 -16.93 6.78 -16.00
N GLU A 111 -16.68 7.58 -14.94
CA GLU A 111 -15.96 8.85 -14.98
C GLU A 111 -14.42 8.70 -14.96
N GLY A 112 -13.91 7.47 -15.09
CA GLY A 112 -12.48 7.16 -15.19
C GLY A 112 -11.72 7.06 -13.85
N PHE A 113 -12.43 7.03 -12.72
CA PHE A 113 -11.79 6.85 -11.41
C PHE A 113 -11.58 5.37 -11.07
N MET A 114 -10.64 5.13 -10.18
CA MET A 114 -10.53 3.89 -9.41
C MET A 114 -10.99 4.12 -7.98
N VAL A 115 -11.44 3.06 -7.33
CA VAL A 115 -11.94 3.09 -5.96
C VAL A 115 -10.91 2.48 -5.01
N ILE A 116 -10.65 3.15 -3.89
CA ILE A 116 -9.82 2.64 -2.79
C ILE A 116 -10.71 2.44 -1.57
N THR A 117 -10.67 1.26 -0.97
CA THR A 117 -11.34 0.98 0.31
C THR A 117 -10.42 0.17 1.24
N GLY A 118 -10.85 -0.03 2.49
CA GLY A 118 -10.17 -0.94 3.42
C GLY A 118 -10.29 -2.43 3.09
N GLY A 119 -10.99 -2.81 2.03
CA GLY A 119 -11.06 -4.19 1.54
C GLY A 119 -11.95 -5.15 2.33
N ALA A 120 -12.55 -4.77 3.46
CA ALA A 120 -13.44 -5.61 4.25
C ALA A 120 -14.90 -5.58 3.71
N ASP A 121 -15.82 -6.21 4.42
CA ASP A 121 -17.25 -6.27 4.06
C ASP A 121 -17.99 -4.93 4.23
N GLY A 122 -19.30 -4.96 4.08
CA GLY A 122 -20.21 -3.83 4.19
C GLY A 122 -20.06 -2.80 3.06
N ILE A 123 -20.07 -1.53 3.40
CA ILE A 123 -19.92 -0.42 2.41
C ILE A 123 -18.67 -0.58 1.56
N ARG A 124 -17.57 -1.04 2.16
CA ARG A 124 -16.30 -1.27 1.46
C ARG A 124 -16.42 -2.32 0.36
N ARG A 125 -17.13 -3.41 0.64
CA ARG A 125 -17.46 -4.45 -0.33
C ARG A 125 -18.41 -3.93 -1.40
N ALA A 126 -19.48 -3.21 -1.02
CA ALA A 126 -20.41 -2.60 -1.97
C ALA A 126 -19.69 -1.74 -3.01
N CYS A 127 -18.75 -0.91 -2.54
CA CYS A 127 -17.95 -0.06 -3.41
C CYS A 127 -17.07 -0.86 -4.38
N GLN A 128 -16.44 -1.92 -3.91
CA GLN A 128 -15.59 -2.75 -4.76
C GLN A 128 -16.37 -3.61 -5.74
N GLU A 129 -17.53 -4.12 -5.34
CA GLU A 129 -18.45 -4.81 -6.25
C GLU A 129 -18.98 -3.87 -7.34
N GLY A 130 -19.36 -2.63 -6.98
CA GLY A 130 -19.82 -1.62 -7.93
C GLY A 130 -18.74 -1.17 -8.91
N ALA A 131 -17.50 -1.00 -8.43
CA ALA A 131 -16.35 -0.59 -9.24
C ALA A 131 -15.79 -1.73 -10.10
N GLY A 132 -15.97 -2.96 -9.67
CA GLY A 132 -15.32 -4.13 -10.22
C GLY A 132 -13.87 -4.27 -9.76
N ARG A 133 -13.37 -5.52 -9.79
CA ARG A 133 -12.02 -5.89 -9.35
C ARG A 133 -10.93 -5.07 -10.04
N GLU A 134 -11.06 -4.84 -11.34
CA GLU A 134 -10.07 -4.12 -12.16
C GLU A 134 -9.88 -2.66 -11.74
N ASN A 135 -10.93 -2.04 -11.20
CA ASN A 135 -10.94 -0.64 -10.80
C ASN A 135 -10.88 -0.45 -9.28
N SER A 136 -10.58 -1.51 -8.54
CA SER A 136 -10.56 -1.51 -7.08
C SER A 136 -9.17 -1.66 -6.51
N PHE A 137 -8.86 -0.89 -5.47
CA PHE A 137 -7.75 -1.09 -4.55
C PHE A 137 -8.27 -1.46 -3.17
N GLY A 138 -7.57 -2.37 -2.50
CA GLY A 138 -7.72 -2.61 -1.07
C GLY A 138 -6.50 -2.06 -0.32
N VAL A 139 -6.72 -1.19 0.66
CA VAL A 139 -5.66 -0.76 1.60
C VAL A 139 -6.09 -1.17 2.99
N ASN A 140 -5.52 -2.25 3.47
CA ASN A 140 -5.92 -2.90 4.71
C ASN A 140 -4.81 -2.85 5.76
N ILE A 141 -5.19 -2.88 7.03
CA ILE A 141 -4.29 -3.10 8.17
C ILE A 141 -4.59 -4.49 8.71
N MET A 142 -3.56 -5.30 8.90
CA MET A 142 -3.70 -6.63 9.47
C MET A 142 -3.89 -6.49 10.99
N LEU A 143 -5.12 -6.58 11.44
CA LEU A 143 -5.46 -6.60 12.86
C LEU A 143 -5.74 -8.02 13.32
N PRO A 144 -5.31 -8.41 14.54
CA PRO A 144 -5.75 -9.66 15.15
C PRO A 144 -7.28 -9.66 15.26
N PHE A 145 -7.93 -10.75 14.88
CA PHE A 145 -9.40 -10.93 14.98
C PHE A 145 -10.26 -10.17 13.97
N GLU A 146 -9.70 -9.45 12.99
CA GLU A 146 -10.49 -8.92 11.89
C GLU A 146 -10.72 -9.97 10.79
N GLN A 147 -11.89 -9.84 10.12
CA GLN A 147 -12.21 -10.63 8.94
C GLN A 147 -11.23 -10.28 7.81
N GLY A 148 -10.85 -11.28 7.04
CA GLY A 148 -10.03 -11.08 5.85
C GLY A 148 -10.68 -10.16 4.80
N PRO A 149 -9.97 -9.88 3.71
CA PRO A 149 -10.51 -9.07 2.63
C PRO A 149 -11.73 -9.76 1.98
N ASN A 150 -12.67 -8.95 1.50
CA ASN A 150 -13.83 -9.46 0.78
C ASN A 150 -13.42 -10.11 -0.57
N ALA A 151 -14.31 -10.94 -1.12
CA ALA A 151 -14.04 -11.75 -2.29
C ALA A 151 -13.66 -10.95 -3.55
N THR A 152 -14.11 -9.70 -3.65
CA THR A 152 -13.83 -8.87 -4.83
C THR A 152 -12.35 -8.52 -4.94
N ILE A 153 -11.68 -8.28 -3.80
CA ILE A 153 -10.29 -7.82 -3.78
C ILE A 153 -9.31 -8.88 -3.23
N ALA A 154 -9.81 -9.97 -2.67
CA ALA A 154 -8.96 -11.05 -2.17
C ALA A 154 -7.99 -11.56 -3.25
N ASP A 155 -6.74 -11.77 -2.88
CA ASP A 155 -5.66 -12.25 -3.75
C ASP A 155 -5.35 -11.36 -4.97
N ASP A 156 -5.86 -10.12 -5.00
CA ASP A 156 -5.55 -9.16 -6.05
C ASP A 156 -4.22 -8.44 -5.73
N PRO A 157 -3.34 -8.21 -6.73
CA PRO A 157 -2.12 -7.42 -6.53
C PRO A 157 -2.35 -6.00 -6.01
N LYS A 158 -3.55 -5.44 -6.21
CA LYS A 158 -3.95 -4.13 -5.71
C LYS A 158 -4.46 -4.16 -4.26
N LEU A 159 -4.44 -5.32 -3.61
CA LEU A 159 -4.66 -5.44 -2.16
C LEU A 159 -3.34 -5.24 -1.44
N VAL A 160 -3.17 -4.07 -0.86
CA VAL A 160 -2.02 -3.74 -0.02
C VAL A 160 -2.40 -3.93 1.44
N THR A 161 -1.67 -4.79 2.13
CA THR A 161 -1.89 -5.05 3.56
C THR A 161 -0.70 -4.59 4.37
N PHE A 162 -0.96 -3.70 5.30
CA PHE A 162 0.01 -3.21 6.28
C PHE A 162 -0.10 -3.98 7.58
N LYS A 163 1.03 -4.22 8.22
CA LYS A 163 1.11 -4.87 9.52
C LYS A 163 1.86 -4.03 10.54
N TYR A 164 2.82 -3.24 10.10
CA TYR A 164 3.75 -2.50 10.96
C TYR A 164 3.72 -0.99 10.70
N PHE A 165 2.99 -0.57 9.68
CA PHE A 165 2.79 0.84 9.37
C PHE A 165 1.41 1.31 9.85
#